data_33f982523d6bd1f8084cb33babae5b5c
#
_entry.id   33f982523d6bd1f8084cb33babae5b5c
#
_cell.length_a   1.000
_cell.length_b   1.000
_cell.length_c   1.000
_cell.angle_alpha   90.00
_cell.angle_beta   90.00
_cell.angle_gamma   90.00
#
_symmetry.space_group_name_H-M   'P 1'
#
loop_
_entity.id
_entity.type
_entity.pdbx_description
1 polymer ?
#
loop_
_entity_poly.entity_id
_entity_poly.type
_entity_poly.pdbx_seq_one_letter_code
_entity_poly.pdbx_strand_id
1 'polypeptide(L)'
;MSKLQFKNKWVLVTGASSGLGEEMARQLANDHQANLILLARRKDKLEKLKDELEKEANVSVKVVVADLSNLDDVDQAIDEILKDGQLYGAILNAGVTYFGRHSELEWDQFQTMLQTNVISVVRITNRLVAHFEDTGHEGAMLIVSSMAGLFPVPFQSAYSGTKAFILSFTRALVHEIRNPSFSLTVYAPGGIVTEMTAGENFHDLQGWLMPVKQAAKEGIYAFQTRKSTYVPGVLNRVGGFFMNLLPRKFITGKMSKVYERALVKAEGSKPKP
;
A
#
# COMPACT_ATOMS: atom_id res chain seq x y z
N MET A 1 -10.50 -17.87 12.41
CA MET A 1 -10.59 -18.06 10.94
C MET A 1 -9.40 -18.88 10.44
N SER A 2 -9.61 -19.76 9.44
CA SER A 2 -8.53 -20.47 8.72
C SER A 2 -7.68 -19.50 7.90
N LYS A 3 -6.50 -19.95 7.45
CA LYS A 3 -5.69 -19.18 6.51
C LYS A 3 -6.40 -19.10 5.16
N LEU A 4 -6.28 -17.94 4.49
CA LEU A 4 -6.78 -17.79 3.13
C LEU A 4 -6.04 -18.70 2.16
N GLN A 5 -6.78 -19.23 1.19
CA GLN A 5 -6.25 -20.06 0.11
C GLN A 5 -6.47 -19.31 -1.21
N PHE A 6 -5.40 -18.85 -1.83
CA PHE A 6 -5.49 -17.99 -3.02
C PHE A 6 -5.55 -18.77 -4.35
N LYS A 7 -5.22 -20.06 -4.34
CA LYS A 7 -5.18 -20.86 -5.57
C LYS A 7 -6.49 -20.78 -6.35
N ASN A 8 -6.40 -20.35 -7.61
CA ASN A 8 -7.52 -20.14 -8.52
C ASN A 8 -8.56 -19.10 -8.01
N LYS A 9 -8.19 -18.25 -7.05
CA LYS A 9 -9.04 -17.17 -6.53
C LYS A 9 -8.61 -15.82 -7.07
N TRP A 10 -9.57 -14.94 -7.35
CA TRP A 10 -9.31 -13.62 -7.87
C TRP A 10 -8.90 -12.64 -6.76
N VAL A 11 -7.73 -12.04 -6.91
CA VAL A 11 -7.19 -11.04 -5.99
C VAL A 11 -6.91 -9.74 -6.73
N LEU A 12 -7.55 -8.66 -6.28
CA LEU A 12 -7.28 -7.31 -6.76
C LEU A 12 -5.97 -6.79 -6.14
N VAL A 13 -5.10 -6.19 -6.96
CA VAL A 13 -3.92 -5.45 -6.50
C VAL A 13 -3.94 -4.07 -7.12
N THR A 14 -4.08 -3.01 -6.30
CA THR A 14 -3.98 -1.63 -6.76
C THR A 14 -2.53 -1.14 -6.71
N GLY A 15 -2.16 -0.26 -7.67
CA GLY A 15 -0.77 0.17 -7.81
C GLY A 15 0.16 -0.96 -8.29
N ALA A 16 -0.39 -1.89 -9.08
CA ALA A 16 0.31 -3.09 -9.54
C ALA A 16 1.38 -2.83 -10.61
N SER A 17 1.51 -1.60 -11.13
CA SER A 17 2.44 -1.29 -12.21
C SER A 17 3.90 -1.06 -11.78
N SER A 18 4.21 -1.10 -10.48
CA SER A 18 5.57 -0.98 -9.94
C SER A 18 5.69 -1.31 -8.47
N GLY A 19 6.93 -1.50 -8.02
CA GLY A 19 7.31 -1.56 -6.61
C GLY A 19 6.61 -2.66 -5.82
N LEU A 20 6.05 -2.31 -4.65
CA LEU A 20 5.46 -3.29 -3.74
C LEU A 20 4.24 -3.98 -4.35
N GLY A 21 3.37 -3.24 -5.06
CA GLY A 21 2.17 -3.81 -5.68
C GLY A 21 2.50 -4.80 -6.80
N GLU A 22 3.46 -4.48 -7.66
CA GLU A 22 3.96 -5.39 -8.70
C GLU A 22 4.56 -6.66 -8.07
N GLU A 23 5.42 -6.51 -7.06
CA GLU A 23 6.05 -7.65 -6.41
C GLU A 23 5.04 -8.53 -5.66
N MET A 24 4.03 -7.93 -5.01
CA MET A 24 2.93 -8.71 -4.40
C MET A 24 2.11 -9.47 -5.46
N ALA A 25 1.85 -8.86 -6.63
CA ALA A 25 1.18 -9.54 -7.72
C ALA A 25 2.00 -10.74 -8.23
N ARG A 26 3.30 -10.57 -8.42
CA ARG A 26 4.21 -11.65 -8.83
C ARG A 26 4.21 -12.81 -7.84
N GLN A 27 4.33 -12.55 -6.55
CA GLN A 27 4.34 -13.60 -5.53
C GLN A 27 2.97 -14.28 -5.38
N LEU A 28 1.85 -13.53 -5.47
CA LEU A 28 0.52 -14.12 -5.46
C LEU A 28 0.30 -15.07 -6.64
N ALA A 29 0.76 -14.73 -7.83
CA ALA A 29 0.69 -15.60 -8.99
C ALA A 29 1.62 -16.81 -8.85
N ASN A 30 2.92 -16.58 -8.66
CA ASN A 30 3.94 -17.61 -8.72
C ASN A 30 3.90 -18.57 -7.51
N ASP A 31 3.76 -18.03 -6.30
CA ASP A 31 3.88 -18.81 -5.07
C ASP A 31 2.52 -19.32 -4.57
N HIS A 32 1.42 -18.64 -4.94
CA HIS A 32 0.07 -18.94 -4.43
C HIS A 32 -0.94 -19.29 -5.51
N GLN A 33 -0.56 -19.22 -6.80
CA GLN A 33 -1.42 -19.53 -7.95
C GLN A 33 -2.76 -18.77 -7.93
N ALA A 34 -2.74 -17.51 -7.50
CA ALA A 34 -3.89 -16.63 -7.51
C ALA A 34 -4.15 -16.09 -8.92
N ASN A 35 -5.42 -15.98 -9.32
CA ASN A 35 -5.81 -15.15 -10.44
C ASN A 35 -5.79 -13.68 -10.01
N LEU A 36 -5.40 -12.78 -10.91
CA LEU A 36 -5.14 -11.40 -10.51
C LEU A 36 -6.00 -10.40 -11.29
N ILE A 37 -6.40 -9.35 -10.58
CA ILE A 37 -6.93 -8.12 -11.17
C ILE A 37 -5.90 -7.02 -10.87
N LEU A 38 -5.18 -6.58 -11.90
CA LEU A 38 -4.12 -5.57 -11.78
C LEU A 38 -4.70 -4.20 -12.09
N LEU A 39 -4.67 -3.29 -11.11
CA LEU A 39 -5.20 -1.95 -11.26
C LEU A 39 -4.10 -0.90 -11.10
N ALA A 40 -3.89 -0.06 -12.13
CA ALA A 40 -3.05 1.14 -12.09
C ALA A 40 -3.30 2.02 -13.33
N ARG A 41 -2.60 3.16 -13.42
CA ARG A 41 -2.69 4.10 -14.55
C ARG A 41 -1.90 3.68 -15.78
N ARG A 42 -0.75 3.02 -15.60
CA ARG A 42 0.20 2.68 -16.67
C ARG A 42 -0.20 1.36 -17.33
N LYS A 43 -1.02 1.47 -18.39
CA LYS A 43 -1.55 0.31 -19.12
C LYS A 43 -0.45 -0.59 -19.68
N ASP A 44 0.56 0.00 -20.30
CA ASP A 44 1.70 -0.69 -20.88
C ASP A 44 2.42 -1.61 -19.88
N LYS A 45 2.66 -1.10 -18.67
CA LYS A 45 3.29 -1.89 -17.59
C LYS A 45 2.37 -3.00 -17.07
N LEU A 46 1.06 -2.75 -17.00
CA LEU A 46 0.09 -3.76 -16.55
C LEU A 46 -0.04 -4.90 -17.57
N GLU A 47 -0.14 -4.59 -18.86
CA GLU A 47 -0.22 -5.61 -19.91
C GLU A 47 1.07 -6.45 -19.97
N LYS A 48 2.23 -5.80 -19.87
CA LYS A 48 3.50 -6.51 -19.79
C LYS A 48 3.54 -7.48 -18.59
N LEU A 49 3.14 -7.00 -17.40
CA LEU A 49 3.09 -7.84 -16.20
C LEU A 49 2.09 -8.99 -16.35
N LYS A 50 0.94 -8.74 -16.95
CA LYS A 50 -0.05 -9.77 -17.28
C LYS A 50 0.56 -10.86 -18.13
N ASP A 51 1.16 -10.51 -19.28
CA ASP A 51 1.75 -11.48 -20.21
C ASP A 51 2.83 -12.35 -19.55
N GLU A 52 3.65 -11.72 -18.69
CA GLU A 52 4.67 -12.42 -17.91
C GLU A 52 4.02 -13.44 -16.95
N LEU A 53 3.03 -13.03 -16.15
CA LEU A 53 2.42 -13.86 -15.12
C LEU A 53 1.57 -14.99 -15.72
N GLU A 54 0.82 -14.74 -16.77
CA GLU A 54 0.04 -15.77 -17.46
C GLU A 54 0.96 -16.85 -18.06
N LYS A 55 2.11 -16.45 -18.58
CA LYS A 55 3.11 -17.37 -19.13
C LYS A 55 3.87 -18.18 -18.07
N GLU A 56 4.28 -17.52 -16.98
CA GLU A 56 5.16 -18.11 -15.96
C GLU A 56 4.41 -18.94 -14.93
N ALA A 57 3.26 -18.44 -14.46
CA ALA A 57 2.51 -19.02 -13.35
C ALA A 57 1.24 -19.78 -13.80
N ASN A 58 0.87 -19.71 -15.07
CA ASN A 58 -0.35 -20.33 -15.60
C ASN A 58 -1.62 -19.91 -14.82
N VAL A 59 -1.73 -18.64 -14.52
CA VAL A 59 -2.88 -17.99 -13.85
C VAL A 59 -3.62 -17.08 -14.83
N SER A 60 -4.84 -16.69 -14.51
CA SER A 60 -5.58 -15.70 -15.30
C SER A 60 -5.36 -14.30 -14.73
N VAL A 61 -5.14 -13.32 -15.62
CA VAL A 61 -4.90 -11.93 -15.22
C VAL A 61 -5.84 -10.99 -15.98
N LYS A 62 -6.56 -10.13 -15.24
CA LYS A 62 -7.36 -9.01 -15.78
C LYS A 62 -6.61 -7.70 -15.53
N VAL A 63 -6.60 -6.81 -16.50
CA VAL A 63 -6.05 -5.45 -16.38
C VAL A 63 -7.18 -4.45 -16.31
N VAL A 64 -7.17 -3.61 -15.29
CA VAL A 64 -8.09 -2.49 -15.12
C VAL A 64 -7.28 -1.20 -15.06
N VAL A 65 -7.50 -0.29 -16.00
CA VAL A 65 -6.78 0.99 -16.06
C VAL A 65 -7.64 2.06 -15.40
N ALA A 66 -7.14 2.65 -14.31
CA ALA A 66 -7.84 3.71 -13.59
C ALA A 66 -6.86 4.65 -12.89
N ASP A 67 -7.20 5.94 -12.82
CA ASP A 67 -6.52 6.92 -11.97
C ASP A 67 -7.24 7.02 -10.62
N LEU A 68 -6.59 6.53 -9.58
CA LEU A 68 -7.15 6.57 -8.23
C LEU A 68 -7.18 7.97 -7.59
N SER A 69 -6.70 9.01 -8.29
CA SER A 69 -6.96 10.40 -7.91
C SER A 69 -8.28 10.94 -8.47
N ASN A 70 -8.96 10.18 -9.35
CA ASN A 70 -10.26 10.49 -9.93
C ASN A 70 -11.31 9.51 -9.39
N LEU A 71 -12.35 10.01 -8.72
CA LEU A 71 -13.39 9.16 -8.11
C LEU A 71 -14.29 8.47 -9.14
N ASP A 72 -14.52 9.09 -10.29
CA ASP A 72 -15.34 8.48 -11.35
C ASP A 72 -14.61 7.26 -11.93
N ASP A 73 -13.28 7.36 -12.12
CA ASP A 73 -12.45 6.22 -12.52
C ASP A 73 -12.48 5.11 -11.46
N VAL A 74 -12.42 5.49 -10.18
CA VAL A 74 -12.51 4.54 -9.06
C VAL A 74 -13.83 3.78 -9.08
N ASP A 75 -14.96 4.48 -9.23
CA ASP A 75 -16.28 3.87 -9.22
C ASP A 75 -16.46 2.94 -10.42
N GLN A 76 -16.08 3.37 -11.62
CA GLN A 76 -16.14 2.57 -12.84
C GLN A 76 -15.27 1.30 -12.71
N ALA A 77 -14.04 1.44 -12.21
CA ALA A 77 -13.15 0.32 -12.00
C ALA A 77 -13.72 -0.72 -11.02
N ILE A 78 -14.32 -0.27 -9.92
CA ILE A 78 -14.92 -1.19 -8.94
C ILE A 78 -16.19 -1.84 -9.47
N ASP A 79 -17.02 -1.14 -10.24
CA ASP A 79 -18.17 -1.73 -10.90
C ASP A 79 -17.75 -2.84 -11.87
N GLU A 80 -16.70 -2.62 -12.66
CA GLU A 80 -16.13 -3.63 -13.56
C GLU A 80 -15.59 -4.85 -12.77
N ILE A 81 -14.84 -4.61 -11.68
CA ILE A 81 -14.24 -5.67 -10.87
C ILE A 81 -15.30 -6.54 -10.18
N LEU A 82 -16.38 -5.93 -9.71
CA LEU A 82 -17.44 -6.64 -8.97
C LEU A 82 -18.48 -7.31 -9.87
N LYS A 83 -18.53 -6.96 -11.16
CA LYS A 83 -19.53 -7.43 -12.11
C LYS A 83 -19.66 -8.97 -12.15
N ASP A 84 -18.53 -9.68 -12.08
CA ASP A 84 -18.52 -11.15 -12.19
C ASP A 84 -18.70 -11.84 -10.82
N GLY A 85 -18.74 -11.10 -9.71
CA GLY A 85 -18.94 -11.64 -8.36
C GLY A 85 -17.85 -12.60 -7.85
N GLN A 86 -16.69 -12.66 -8.52
CA GLN A 86 -15.64 -13.65 -8.25
C GLN A 86 -14.52 -13.15 -7.34
N LEU A 87 -14.59 -11.88 -6.91
CA LEU A 87 -13.54 -11.29 -6.08
C LEU A 87 -13.44 -12.05 -4.74
N TYR A 88 -12.23 -12.54 -4.43
CA TYR A 88 -11.91 -13.21 -3.18
C TYR A 88 -11.08 -12.35 -2.23
N GLY A 89 -10.23 -11.50 -2.77
CA GLY A 89 -9.40 -10.64 -1.96
C GLY A 89 -8.96 -9.37 -2.66
N ALA A 90 -8.52 -8.39 -1.89
CA ALA A 90 -8.01 -7.13 -2.42
C ALA A 90 -6.79 -6.63 -1.64
N ILE A 91 -5.77 -6.15 -2.35
CA ILE A 91 -4.63 -5.43 -1.81
C ILE A 91 -4.69 -3.98 -2.28
N LEU A 92 -5.06 -3.08 -1.38
CA LEU A 92 -5.09 -1.65 -1.63
C LEU A 92 -3.71 -1.06 -1.32
N ASN A 93 -2.81 -1.14 -2.32
CA ASN A 93 -1.41 -0.73 -2.19
C ASN A 93 -1.12 0.62 -2.84
N ALA A 94 -1.88 1.04 -3.83
CA ALA A 94 -1.64 2.30 -4.54
C ALA A 94 -1.45 3.48 -3.57
N GLY A 95 -0.48 4.33 -3.87
CA GLY A 95 -0.21 5.51 -3.07
C GLY A 95 0.89 6.37 -3.69
N VAL A 96 0.90 7.63 -3.32
CA VAL A 96 1.92 8.61 -3.71
C VAL A 96 2.49 9.27 -2.47
N THR A 97 3.71 9.79 -2.59
CA THR A 97 4.41 10.46 -1.49
C THR A 97 4.96 11.82 -1.91
N TYR A 98 5.29 12.60 -0.93
CA TYR A 98 6.08 13.83 -1.06
C TYR A 98 7.16 13.83 0.00
N PHE A 99 8.39 14.16 -0.37
CA PHE A 99 9.50 14.36 0.55
C PHE A 99 10.15 15.72 0.27
N GLY A 100 9.96 16.67 1.14
CA GLY A 100 10.43 18.05 1.02
C GLY A 100 9.84 18.94 2.12
N ARG A 101 10.18 20.23 2.07
CA ARG A 101 9.60 21.23 2.99
C ARG A 101 8.11 21.40 2.72
N HIS A 102 7.30 21.47 3.76
CA HIS A 102 5.85 21.63 3.59
C HIS A 102 5.48 22.92 2.83
N SER A 103 6.26 23.97 2.98
CA SER A 103 6.08 25.23 2.24
C SER A 103 6.32 25.13 0.73
N GLU A 104 6.92 24.04 0.26
CA GLU A 104 7.24 23.76 -1.14
C GLU A 104 6.28 22.72 -1.74
N LEU A 105 5.38 22.16 -0.95
CA LEU A 105 4.38 21.21 -1.41
C LEU A 105 3.27 21.97 -2.15
N GLU A 106 3.23 21.79 -3.46
CA GLU A 106 2.19 22.36 -4.31
C GLU A 106 0.81 21.81 -3.93
N TRP A 107 -0.21 22.69 -3.97
CA TRP A 107 -1.56 22.32 -3.56
C TRP A 107 -2.13 21.14 -4.36
N ASP A 108 -1.92 21.10 -5.66
CA ASP A 108 -2.39 20.03 -6.55
C ASP A 108 -1.71 18.68 -6.22
N GLN A 109 -0.44 18.71 -5.83
CA GLN A 109 0.26 17.51 -5.35
C GLN A 109 -0.34 17.00 -4.03
N PHE A 110 -0.66 17.92 -3.11
CA PHE A 110 -1.32 17.56 -1.86
C PHE A 110 -2.71 16.97 -2.11
N GLN A 111 -3.52 17.59 -2.99
CA GLN A 111 -4.84 17.10 -3.35
C GLN A 111 -4.74 15.69 -3.99
N THR A 112 -3.85 15.51 -4.96
CA THR A 112 -3.59 14.20 -5.58
C THR A 112 -3.21 13.15 -4.55
N MET A 113 -2.37 13.51 -3.57
CA MET A 113 -1.98 12.60 -2.49
C MET A 113 -3.17 12.26 -1.59
N LEU A 114 -3.99 13.23 -1.22
CA LEU A 114 -5.18 13.00 -0.40
C LEU A 114 -6.20 12.13 -1.15
N GLN A 115 -6.46 12.42 -2.42
CA GLN A 115 -7.36 11.64 -3.25
C GLN A 115 -6.88 10.18 -3.39
N THR A 116 -5.60 9.98 -3.75
CA THR A 116 -5.07 8.64 -3.98
C THR A 116 -4.87 7.84 -2.68
N ASN A 117 -4.33 8.46 -1.62
CA ASN A 117 -3.95 7.71 -0.41
C ASN A 117 -5.10 7.55 0.58
N VAL A 118 -6.12 8.40 0.53
CA VAL A 118 -7.21 8.42 1.53
C VAL A 118 -8.55 8.18 0.85
N ILE A 119 -8.98 9.11 -0.01
CA ILE A 119 -10.36 9.13 -0.48
C ILE A 119 -10.68 7.90 -1.34
N SER A 120 -9.80 7.56 -2.30
CA SER A 120 -9.98 6.35 -3.11
C SER A 120 -9.95 5.07 -2.27
N VAL A 121 -9.03 5.02 -1.29
CA VAL A 121 -8.92 3.84 -0.39
C VAL A 121 -10.21 3.67 0.41
N VAL A 122 -10.75 4.74 0.99
CA VAL A 122 -12.04 4.69 1.72
C VAL A 122 -13.18 4.32 0.79
N ARG A 123 -13.24 4.90 -0.43
CA ARG A 123 -14.28 4.61 -1.42
C ARG A 123 -14.27 3.14 -1.85
N ILE A 124 -13.10 2.62 -2.20
CA ILE A 124 -12.94 1.20 -2.57
C ILE A 124 -13.29 0.30 -1.37
N THR A 125 -12.80 0.64 -0.18
CA THR A 125 -13.09 -0.14 1.04
C THR A 125 -14.58 -0.23 1.31
N ASN A 126 -15.30 0.89 1.23
CA ASN A 126 -16.75 0.92 1.42
C ASN A 126 -17.48 -0.03 0.44
N ARG A 127 -17.14 0.07 -0.85
CA ARG A 127 -17.75 -0.76 -1.90
C ARG A 127 -17.43 -2.26 -1.72
N LEU A 128 -16.21 -2.60 -1.36
CA LEU A 128 -15.80 -4.00 -1.16
C LEU A 128 -16.38 -4.58 0.13
N VAL A 129 -16.40 -3.83 1.22
CA VAL A 129 -17.02 -4.29 2.49
C VAL A 129 -18.50 -4.57 2.26
N ALA A 130 -19.25 -3.63 1.63
CA ALA A 130 -20.65 -3.85 1.31
C ALA A 130 -20.85 -5.12 0.46
N HIS A 131 -20.05 -5.31 -0.60
CA HIS A 131 -20.12 -6.50 -1.46
C HIS A 131 -19.92 -7.81 -0.66
N PHE A 132 -18.93 -7.88 0.22
CA PHE A 132 -18.67 -9.07 1.03
C PHE A 132 -19.71 -9.27 2.14
N GLU A 133 -20.32 -8.21 2.65
CA GLU A 133 -21.43 -8.31 3.61
C GLU A 133 -22.72 -8.80 2.95
N ASP A 134 -23.05 -8.26 1.78
CA ASP A 134 -24.25 -8.61 1.03
C ASP A 134 -24.21 -10.06 0.48
N THR A 135 -23.03 -10.50 0.04
CA THR A 135 -22.86 -11.85 -0.50
C THR A 135 -22.61 -12.92 0.57
N GLY A 136 -22.13 -12.53 1.75
CA GLY A 136 -21.69 -13.45 2.80
C GLY A 136 -20.47 -14.31 2.43
N HIS A 137 -19.84 -14.05 1.27
CA HIS A 137 -18.70 -14.84 0.80
C HIS A 137 -17.48 -14.67 1.70
N GLU A 138 -16.66 -15.73 1.74
CA GLU A 138 -15.32 -15.63 2.34
C GLU A 138 -14.47 -14.70 1.52
N GLY A 139 -13.72 -13.84 2.23
CA GLY A 139 -12.79 -12.93 1.56
C GLY A 139 -11.87 -12.21 2.53
N ALA A 140 -11.05 -11.34 1.97
CA ALA A 140 -10.18 -10.48 2.77
C ALA A 140 -9.73 -9.24 2.01
N MET A 141 -9.31 -8.23 2.78
CA MET A 141 -8.66 -7.04 2.23
C MET A 141 -7.43 -6.68 3.05
N LEU A 142 -6.35 -6.32 2.35
CA LEU A 142 -5.15 -5.75 2.94
C LEU A 142 -5.01 -4.31 2.46
N ILE A 143 -4.92 -3.37 3.40
CA ILE A 143 -4.72 -1.95 3.12
C ILE A 143 -3.31 -1.55 3.53
N VAL A 144 -2.54 -1.01 2.56
CA VAL A 144 -1.16 -0.60 2.79
C VAL A 144 -1.11 0.82 3.37
N SER A 145 -0.81 0.89 4.65
CA SER A 145 -0.44 2.12 5.34
C SER A 145 1.09 2.32 5.29
N SER A 146 1.70 2.77 6.36
CA SER A 146 3.15 2.94 6.53
C SER A 146 3.50 3.05 8.00
N MET A 147 4.76 2.77 8.37
CA MET A 147 5.30 3.19 9.67
C MET A 147 5.26 4.70 9.86
N ALA A 148 5.25 5.48 8.78
CA ALA A 148 5.02 6.93 8.83
C ALA A 148 3.63 7.31 9.38
N GLY A 149 2.67 6.39 9.33
CA GLY A 149 1.37 6.53 10.00
C GLY A 149 1.41 6.25 11.50
N LEU A 150 2.37 5.44 11.96
CA LEU A 150 2.61 5.17 13.38
C LEU A 150 3.47 6.26 14.03
N PHE A 151 4.52 6.68 13.31
CA PHE A 151 5.50 7.67 13.77
C PHE A 151 5.61 8.78 12.72
N PRO A 152 5.10 9.98 13.01
CA PRO A 152 5.13 11.08 12.04
C PRO A 152 6.54 11.40 11.60
N VAL A 153 6.76 11.48 10.28
CA VAL A 153 8.05 11.71 9.67
C VAL A 153 8.14 13.19 9.24
N PRO A 154 9.07 13.98 9.81
CA PRO A 154 9.35 15.33 9.33
C PRO A 154 9.74 15.33 7.85
N PHE A 155 9.43 16.40 7.14
CA PHE A 155 9.56 16.55 5.68
C PHE A 155 8.69 15.60 4.84
N GLN A 156 7.88 14.76 5.50
CA GLN A 156 6.81 13.94 4.92
C GLN A 156 5.49 14.13 5.70
N SER A 157 5.22 15.30 6.24
CA SER A 157 4.09 15.56 7.15
C SER A 157 2.74 15.22 6.52
N ALA A 158 2.49 15.67 5.28
CA ALA A 158 1.26 15.38 4.56
C ALA A 158 1.10 13.87 4.29
N TYR A 159 2.16 13.21 3.81
CA TYR A 159 2.17 11.76 3.60
C TYR A 159 1.91 10.99 4.90
N SER A 160 2.61 11.34 5.99
CA SER A 160 2.39 10.75 7.32
C SER A 160 0.96 10.90 7.78
N GLY A 161 0.37 12.07 7.56
CA GLY A 161 -1.05 12.33 7.86
C GLY A 161 -1.99 11.41 7.10
N THR A 162 -1.79 11.21 5.78
CA THR A 162 -2.60 10.28 4.99
C THR A 162 -2.48 8.84 5.49
N LYS A 163 -1.27 8.40 5.83
CA LYS A 163 -1.02 7.03 6.30
C LYS A 163 -1.51 6.80 7.74
N ALA A 164 -1.49 7.84 8.58
CA ALA A 164 -2.08 7.81 9.93
C ALA A 164 -3.62 7.70 9.85
N PHE A 165 -4.26 8.44 8.93
CA PHE A 165 -5.69 8.30 8.67
C PHE A 165 -6.04 6.85 8.33
N ILE A 166 -5.39 6.27 7.33
CA ILE A 166 -5.64 4.90 6.87
C ILE A 166 -5.40 3.88 7.99
N LEU A 167 -4.36 4.05 8.78
CA LEU A 167 -4.07 3.18 9.90
C LEU A 167 -5.19 3.19 10.95
N SER A 168 -5.65 4.38 11.34
CA SER A 168 -6.73 4.57 12.32
C SER A 168 -8.07 4.07 11.77
N PHE A 169 -8.42 4.48 10.55
CA PHE A 169 -9.62 4.06 9.83
C PHE A 169 -9.73 2.53 9.76
N THR A 170 -8.69 1.86 9.28
CA THR A 170 -8.71 0.40 9.12
C THR A 170 -8.82 -0.33 10.45
N ARG A 171 -8.13 0.16 11.49
CA ARG A 171 -8.21 -0.43 12.84
C ARG A 171 -9.58 -0.33 13.46
N ALA A 172 -10.28 0.78 13.25
CA ALA A 172 -11.66 0.93 13.72
C ALA A 172 -12.61 0.04 12.91
N LEU A 173 -12.53 0.12 11.57
CA LEU A 173 -13.42 -0.58 10.67
C LEU A 173 -13.42 -2.11 10.86
N VAL A 174 -12.30 -2.70 11.25
CA VAL A 174 -12.21 -4.16 11.49
C VAL A 174 -13.22 -4.65 12.53
N HIS A 175 -13.66 -3.78 13.43
CA HIS A 175 -14.66 -4.08 14.47
C HIS A 175 -16.10 -3.78 14.05
N GLU A 176 -16.31 -3.15 12.90
CA GLU A 176 -17.63 -2.81 12.35
C GLU A 176 -18.12 -3.84 11.33
N ILE A 177 -17.20 -4.65 10.77
CA ILE A 177 -17.49 -5.66 9.75
C ILE A 177 -18.35 -6.77 10.34
N ARG A 178 -19.52 -7.01 9.71
CA ARG A 178 -20.50 -8.00 10.15
C ARG A 178 -20.28 -9.39 9.57
N ASN A 179 -19.67 -9.49 8.38
CA ASN A 179 -19.36 -10.80 7.78
C ASN A 179 -18.20 -11.48 8.52
N PRO A 180 -18.45 -12.56 9.29
CA PRO A 180 -17.41 -13.24 10.06
C PRO A 180 -16.40 -13.99 9.20
N SER A 181 -16.70 -14.20 7.90
CA SER A 181 -15.79 -14.84 6.94
C SER A 181 -14.92 -13.85 6.20
N PHE A 182 -15.13 -12.54 6.37
CA PHE A 182 -14.31 -11.49 5.79
C PHE A 182 -13.30 -10.96 6.80
N SER A 183 -12.06 -10.68 6.37
CA SER A 183 -11.03 -10.10 7.23
C SER A 183 -10.39 -8.88 6.61
N LEU A 184 -10.04 -7.92 7.46
CA LEU A 184 -9.36 -6.69 7.08
C LEU A 184 -8.02 -6.60 7.79
N THR A 185 -6.95 -6.38 7.00
CA THR A 185 -5.57 -6.25 7.48
C THR A 185 -5.06 -4.86 7.16
N VAL A 186 -4.53 -4.13 8.14
CA VAL A 186 -3.67 -2.97 7.85
C VAL A 186 -2.21 -3.38 7.89
N TYR A 187 -1.52 -3.15 6.76
CA TYR A 187 -0.12 -3.42 6.59
C TYR A 187 0.69 -2.12 6.63
N ALA A 188 1.62 -2.00 7.56
CA ALA A 188 2.36 -0.77 7.83
C ALA A 188 3.88 -0.96 7.64
N PRO A 189 4.38 -1.01 6.41
CA PRO A 189 5.81 -1.16 6.16
C PRO A 189 6.61 0.09 6.53
N GLY A 190 7.90 -0.12 6.84
CA GLY A 190 8.91 0.93 6.84
C GLY A 190 9.28 1.36 5.41
N GLY A 191 10.42 2.02 5.26
CA GLY A 191 10.94 2.33 3.92
C GLY A 191 11.24 1.04 3.14
N ILE A 192 10.85 1.01 1.86
CA ILE A 192 11.05 -0.12 0.94
C ILE A 192 11.82 0.36 -0.28
N VAL A 193 12.72 -0.45 -0.81
CA VAL A 193 13.44 -0.17 -2.07
C VAL A 193 12.46 -0.28 -3.24
N THR A 194 12.03 0.85 -3.80
CA THR A 194 11.06 0.94 -4.92
C THR A 194 11.32 2.18 -5.76
N GLU A 195 10.63 2.33 -6.90
CA GLU A 195 10.66 3.59 -7.70
C GLU A 195 10.34 4.82 -6.82
N MET A 196 9.44 4.70 -5.84
CA MET A 196 9.04 5.78 -4.93
C MET A 196 10.20 6.28 -4.05
N THR A 197 11.16 5.43 -3.72
CA THR A 197 12.32 5.72 -2.87
C THR A 197 13.64 5.79 -3.64
N ALA A 198 13.59 5.76 -4.98
CA ALA A 198 14.77 5.82 -5.85
C ALA A 198 15.29 7.26 -6.07
N GLY A 199 14.52 8.29 -5.66
CA GLY A 199 14.92 9.69 -5.81
C GLY A 199 16.14 10.08 -4.95
N GLU A 200 16.86 11.12 -5.37
CA GLU A 200 18.06 11.64 -4.68
C GLU A 200 17.81 11.92 -3.20
N ASN A 201 16.61 12.39 -2.84
CA ASN A 201 16.21 12.68 -1.46
C ASN A 201 16.25 11.44 -0.54
N PHE A 202 16.19 10.24 -1.10
CA PHE A 202 16.22 8.97 -0.35
C PHE A 202 17.59 8.28 -0.37
N HIS A 203 18.58 8.82 -1.08
CA HIS A 203 19.89 8.19 -1.26
C HIS A 203 20.56 7.81 0.07
N ASP A 204 20.62 8.73 1.01
CA ASP A 204 21.24 8.50 2.32
C ASP A 204 20.40 7.60 3.26
N LEU A 205 19.15 7.33 2.89
CA LEU A 205 18.25 6.45 3.64
C LEU A 205 18.23 5.01 3.12
N GLN A 206 18.90 4.73 1.99
CA GLN A 206 18.85 3.42 1.33
C GLN A 206 19.27 2.25 2.23
N GLY A 207 20.26 2.44 3.11
CA GLY A 207 20.70 1.42 4.08
C GLY A 207 19.63 1.01 5.10
N TRP A 208 18.55 1.76 5.21
CA TRP A 208 17.43 1.51 6.13
C TRP A 208 16.21 0.92 5.42
N LEU A 209 16.27 0.80 4.08
CA LEU A 209 15.16 0.32 3.28
C LEU A 209 15.13 -1.20 3.26
N MET A 210 13.93 -1.75 3.39
CA MET A 210 13.70 -3.19 3.26
C MET A 210 13.66 -3.59 1.77
N PRO A 211 14.24 -4.75 1.39
CA PRO A 211 14.06 -5.30 0.05
C PRO A 211 12.58 -5.52 -0.27
N VAL A 212 12.15 -5.10 -1.47
CA VAL A 212 10.74 -5.18 -1.90
C VAL A 212 10.20 -6.61 -1.84
N LYS A 213 11.01 -7.60 -2.22
CA LYS A 213 10.64 -9.03 -2.16
C LYS A 213 10.28 -9.48 -0.75
N GLN A 214 11.07 -9.06 0.24
CA GLN A 214 10.79 -9.38 1.64
C GLN A 214 9.52 -8.67 2.12
N ALA A 215 9.36 -7.38 1.81
CA ALA A 215 8.16 -6.64 2.16
C ALA A 215 6.90 -7.27 1.57
N ALA A 216 6.92 -7.66 0.29
CA ALA A 216 5.82 -8.34 -0.36
C ALA A 216 5.50 -9.69 0.32
N LYS A 217 6.50 -10.52 0.58
CA LYS A 217 6.35 -11.82 1.25
C LYS A 217 5.70 -11.68 2.63
N GLU A 218 6.17 -10.74 3.45
CA GLU A 218 5.61 -10.50 4.78
C GLU A 218 4.20 -9.89 4.70
N GLY A 219 3.92 -9.07 3.70
CA GLY A 219 2.57 -8.53 3.44
C GLY A 219 1.57 -9.62 3.06
N ILE A 220 1.94 -10.50 2.13
CA ILE A 220 1.11 -11.64 1.74
C ILE A 220 0.91 -12.61 2.91
N TYR A 221 1.96 -12.87 3.70
CA TYR A 221 1.82 -13.65 4.94
C TYR A 221 0.79 -13.03 5.91
N ALA A 222 0.85 -11.72 6.13
CA ALA A 222 -0.11 -11.02 6.99
C ALA A 222 -1.54 -11.11 6.45
N PHE A 223 -1.70 -10.95 5.14
CA PHE A 223 -2.97 -11.10 4.43
C PHE A 223 -3.52 -12.51 4.56
N GLN A 224 -2.73 -13.52 4.22
CA GLN A 224 -3.10 -14.93 4.29
C GLN A 224 -3.48 -15.37 5.71
N THR A 225 -2.75 -14.89 6.71
CA THR A 225 -2.98 -15.25 8.13
C THR A 225 -3.97 -14.34 8.84
N ARG A 226 -4.64 -13.44 8.10
CA ARG A 226 -5.72 -12.56 8.60
C ARG A 226 -5.30 -11.70 9.80
N LYS A 227 -4.08 -11.16 9.77
CA LYS A 227 -3.60 -10.26 10.84
C LYS A 227 -4.35 -8.93 10.78
N SER A 228 -4.90 -8.44 11.89
CA SER A 228 -5.56 -7.13 11.91
C SER A 228 -4.58 -5.97 11.65
N THR A 229 -3.38 -6.06 12.21
CA THR A 229 -2.28 -5.09 11.97
C THR A 229 -0.97 -5.84 11.82
N TYR A 230 -0.16 -5.44 10.83
CA TYR A 230 1.16 -6.05 10.64
C TYR A 230 2.22 -5.03 10.20
N VAL A 231 3.35 -5.03 10.89
CA VAL A 231 4.56 -4.27 10.54
C VAL A 231 5.63 -5.27 10.09
N PRO A 232 6.13 -5.20 8.84
CA PRO A 232 7.15 -6.13 8.36
C PRO A 232 8.54 -5.81 8.94
N GLY A 233 9.37 -6.85 9.02
CA GLY A 233 10.72 -6.78 9.56
C GLY A 233 10.76 -6.84 11.08
N VAL A 234 11.58 -7.76 11.61
CA VAL A 234 11.73 -7.94 13.06
C VAL A 234 12.24 -6.65 13.71
N LEU A 235 13.23 -5.98 13.07
CA LEU A 235 13.80 -4.73 13.58
C LEU A 235 12.74 -3.61 13.62
N ASN A 236 11.88 -3.53 12.62
CA ASN A 236 10.80 -2.54 12.59
C ASN A 236 9.77 -2.79 13.70
N ARG A 237 9.41 -4.07 13.94
CA ARG A 237 8.48 -4.44 15.03
C ARG A 237 9.06 -4.14 16.40
N VAL A 238 10.29 -4.60 16.65
CA VAL A 238 10.97 -4.38 17.93
C VAL A 238 11.26 -2.90 18.14
N GLY A 239 11.82 -2.23 17.13
CA GLY A 239 12.11 -0.80 17.18
C GLY A 239 10.84 0.02 17.37
N GLY A 240 9.76 -0.29 16.64
CA GLY A 240 8.46 0.37 16.78
C GLY A 240 7.85 0.18 18.18
N PHE A 241 8.00 -1.01 18.79
CA PHE A 241 7.56 -1.22 20.16
C PHE A 241 8.30 -0.29 21.15
N PHE A 242 9.62 -0.22 21.09
CA PHE A 242 10.39 0.67 21.95
C PHE A 242 10.14 2.16 21.65
N MET A 243 9.97 2.53 20.40
CA MET A 243 9.60 3.89 20.03
C MET A 243 8.27 4.33 20.64
N ASN A 244 7.29 3.44 20.77
CA ASN A 244 6.02 3.77 21.42
C ASN A 244 6.16 4.10 22.92
N LEU A 245 7.23 3.67 23.57
CA LEU A 245 7.52 3.97 24.98
C LEU A 245 8.18 5.34 25.17
N LEU A 246 8.70 5.94 24.11
CA LEU A 246 9.40 7.23 24.17
C LEU A 246 8.45 8.40 23.89
N PRO A 247 8.70 9.59 24.45
CA PRO A 247 7.94 10.79 24.12
C PRO A 247 8.01 11.07 22.61
N ARG A 248 6.84 11.27 21.98
CA ARG A 248 6.76 11.51 20.52
C ARG A 248 7.62 12.68 20.06
N LYS A 249 7.69 13.76 20.85
CA LYS A 249 8.56 14.92 20.57
C LYS A 249 10.04 14.56 20.45
N PHE A 250 10.52 13.61 21.27
CA PHE A 250 11.89 13.12 21.20
C PHE A 250 12.16 12.36 19.90
N ILE A 251 11.25 11.44 19.54
CA ILE A 251 11.38 10.63 18.33
C ILE A 251 11.36 11.52 17.08
N THR A 252 10.32 12.37 16.95
CA THR A 252 10.20 13.28 15.80
C THR A 252 11.37 14.26 15.71
N GLY A 253 11.89 14.74 16.83
CA GLY A 253 13.07 15.59 16.85
C GLY A 253 14.35 14.89 16.38
N LYS A 254 14.55 13.62 16.72
CA LYS A 254 15.67 12.81 16.19
C LYS A 254 15.51 12.51 14.71
N MET A 255 14.30 12.12 14.30
CA MET A 255 13.99 11.88 12.89
C MET A 255 14.17 13.15 12.04
N SER A 256 13.75 14.31 12.54
CA SER A 256 13.92 15.58 11.85
C SER A 256 15.36 15.83 11.43
N LYS A 257 16.31 15.62 12.34
CA LYS A 257 17.75 15.82 12.04
C LYS A 257 18.28 14.86 10.95
N VAL A 258 17.77 13.62 10.90
CA VAL A 258 18.18 12.61 9.89
C VAL A 258 17.62 13.01 8.53
N TYR A 259 16.31 13.31 8.45
CA TYR A 259 15.64 13.63 7.20
C TYR A 259 16.07 15.01 6.65
N GLU A 260 16.33 16.00 7.54
CA GLU A 260 16.86 17.29 7.14
C GLU A 260 18.24 17.17 6.48
N ARG A 261 19.13 16.36 7.05
CA ARG A 261 20.45 16.10 6.44
C ARG A 261 20.33 15.47 5.06
N ALA A 262 19.43 14.49 4.90
CA ALA A 262 19.18 13.85 3.61
C ALA A 262 18.67 14.87 2.58
N LEU A 263 17.76 15.75 2.97
CA LEU A 263 17.21 16.80 2.11
C LEU A 263 18.27 17.81 1.69
N VAL A 264 19.01 18.38 2.65
CA VAL A 264 20.07 19.39 2.37
C VAL A 264 21.14 18.80 1.44
N LYS A 265 21.50 17.54 1.61
CA LYS A 265 22.49 16.87 0.76
C LYS A 265 21.99 16.69 -0.67
N ALA A 266 20.73 16.31 -0.83
CA ALA A 266 20.09 16.22 -2.14
C ALA A 266 19.97 17.60 -2.83
N GLU A 267 19.65 18.66 -2.10
CA GLU A 267 19.64 20.04 -2.61
C GLU A 267 21.04 20.51 -3.06
N GLY A 268 22.08 20.17 -2.30
CA GLY A 268 23.48 20.49 -2.63
C GLY A 268 24.05 19.72 -3.82
N SER A 269 23.40 18.60 -4.22
CA SER A 269 23.77 17.78 -5.38
C SER A 269 23.14 18.28 -6.68
N LYS A 270 22.15 19.18 -6.63
CA LYS A 270 21.56 19.79 -7.82
C LYS A 270 22.53 20.79 -8.43
N PRO A 271 22.76 20.75 -9.76
CA PRO A 271 23.54 21.79 -10.42
C PRO A 271 22.91 23.16 -10.14
N LYS A 272 23.72 24.12 -9.69
CA LYS A 272 23.25 25.51 -9.56
C LYS A 272 22.78 26.00 -10.92
N PRO A 273 21.64 26.72 -11.00
CA PRO A 273 21.11 27.23 -12.25
C PRO A 273 22.07 28.16 -12.98
#